data_9b2b3f996e20af004660d08ffa590aab
#
_entry.id   9b2b3f996e20af004660d08ffa590aab
#
_cell.length_a   1.000
_cell.length_b   1.000
_cell.length_c   1.000
_cell.angle_alpha   90.00
_cell.angle_beta   90.00
_cell.angle_gamma   90.00
#
_symmetry.space_group_name_H-M   'P 1'
#
loop_
_entity.id
_entity.type
_entity.pdbx_description
1 polymer ?
#
loop_
_entity_poly.entity_id
_entity_poly.type
_entity_poly.pdbx_seq_one_letter_code
_entity_poly.pdbx_strand_id
1 'polypeptide(L)'
;MDSIIFRLQISGSRLEFPNTFTPNGDGQNDILRAKEYQSIVEFHAAVFNRWGQRLYQWDDVAEGWDGRVGGNYVRNGAYYLVVNAKGADGTKYRLKKTINVFTHKNQDYVEE
;
A
#
# COMPACT_ATOMS: atom_id res chain seq x y z
N MET A 1 -7.78 -1.00 -37.69
CA MET A 1 -7.52 -0.48 -37.27
C MET A 1 -7.96 -0.06 -36.25
N ASP A 2 -8.56 0.34 -36.01
CA ASP A 2 -9.07 0.85 -35.06
C ASP A 2 -9.26 0.02 -33.97
N SER A 3 -9.58 -1.10 -34.10
CA SER A 3 -9.86 -1.93 -33.06
C SER A 3 -8.76 -2.06 -32.14
N ILE A 4 -7.63 -1.90 -32.60
CA ILE A 4 -6.54 -1.98 -31.86
C ILE A 4 -6.57 -1.09 -30.77
N ILE A 5 -6.98 0.03 -30.98
CA ILE A 5 -7.06 1.00 -30.05
C ILE A 5 -7.87 0.69 -28.92
N PHE A 6 -8.97 0.11 -29.12
CA PHE A 6 -9.80 -0.18 -28.09
C PHE A 6 -9.23 -1.03 -27.11
N ARG A 7 -8.58 -2.03 -27.45
CA ARG A 7 -8.11 -2.94 -26.56
C ARG A 7 -7.27 -2.36 -25.58
N LEU A 8 -6.52 -1.44 -25.94
CA LEU A 8 -5.65 -0.84 -25.08
C LEU A 8 -6.28 -0.28 -23.92
N GLN A 9 -7.30 0.40 -24.10
CA GLN A 9 -7.90 1.01 -23.01
C GLN A 9 -8.55 0.09 -22.13
N ILE A 10 -9.18 -0.84 -22.63
CA ILE A 10 -9.92 -1.72 -21.88
C ILE A 10 -9.13 -2.54 -21.01
N SER A 11 -8.00 -2.95 -21.43
CA SER A 11 -7.25 -3.85 -20.66
C SER A 11 -6.23 -3.19 -19.77
N GLY A 12 -6.26 -1.90 -19.65
CA GLY A 12 -5.28 -1.23 -18.85
C GLY A 12 -5.27 -1.70 -17.43
N SER A 13 -4.08 -1.88 -16.85
CA SER A 13 -3.99 -2.21 -15.46
C SER A 13 -3.84 -0.92 -14.66
N ARG A 14 -4.03 -1.00 -13.34
CA ARG A 14 -4.00 0.16 -12.50
C ARG A 14 -3.54 -0.23 -11.12
N LEU A 15 -2.78 0.62 -10.45
CA LEU A 15 -2.35 0.34 -9.10
C LEU A 15 -1.98 1.65 -8.41
N GLU A 16 -2.67 1.99 -7.34
CA GLU A 16 -2.39 3.19 -6.57
C GLU A 16 -2.45 2.91 -5.09
N PHE A 17 -1.60 3.58 -4.34
CA PHE A 17 -1.56 3.46 -2.88
C PHE A 17 -1.68 4.83 -2.23
N PRO A 18 -2.18 4.91 -1.03
CA PRO A 18 -2.30 6.18 -0.32
C PRO A 18 -0.94 6.59 0.24
N ASN A 19 -0.84 7.83 0.69
CA ASN A 19 0.39 8.34 1.32
C ASN A 19 0.27 8.35 2.83
N THR A 20 -0.90 8.14 3.36
CA THR A 20 -1.16 8.22 4.79
C THR A 20 -2.03 7.05 5.24
N PHE A 21 -1.78 6.57 6.41
CA PHE A 21 -2.45 5.39 6.91
C PHE A 21 -2.68 5.59 8.41
N THR A 22 -3.90 5.39 8.87
CA THR A 22 -4.26 5.66 10.26
C THR A 22 -4.94 4.45 10.88
N PRO A 23 -4.17 3.45 11.33
CA PRO A 23 -4.74 2.23 11.89
C PRO A 23 -5.20 2.46 13.33
N ASN A 24 -6.27 3.20 13.50
CA ASN A 24 -6.78 3.54 14.82
C ASN A 24 -8.14 2.92 15.15
N GLY A 25 -8.60 2.03 14.28
CA GLY A 25 -9.85 1.31 14.55
C GLY A 25 -11.11 2.08 14.26
N ASP A 26 -11.03 3.20 13.54
CA ASP A 26 -12.24 4.00 13.27
C ASP A 26 -12.91 3.62 11.96
N GLY A 27 -12.45 2.59 11.30
CA GLY A 27 -13.08 2.14 10.07
C GLY A 27 -12.64 2.88 8.82
N GLN A 28 -11.71 3.82 8.95
CA GLN A 28 -11.22 4.56 7.82
C GLN A 28 -9.71 4.49 7.78
N ASN A 29 -9.17 4.08 6.67
CA ASN A 29 -7.73 3.97 6.49
C ASN A 29 -7.06 3.11 7.56
N ASP A 30 -7.78 2.08 8.04
CA ASP A 30 -7.23 1.19 9.05
C ASP A 30 -6.29 0.14 8.47
N ILE A 31 -6.31 -0.05 7.18
CA ILE A 31 -5.46 -1.03 6.52
C ILE A 31 -4.71 -0.33 5.40
N LEU A 32 -3.40 -0.50 5.37
CA LEU A 32 -2.60 0.05 4.29
C LEU A 32 -2.67 -0.93 3.14
N ARG A 33 -3.37 -0.56 2.08
CA ARG A 33 -3.49 -1.41 0.91
C ARG A 33 -3.72 -0.56 -0.32
N ALA A 34 -3.75 -1.18 -1.48
CA ALA A 34 -3.97 -0.47 -2.71
C ALA A 34 -5.34 0.20 -2.66
N LYS A 35 -5.40 1.49 -2.90
CA LYS A 35 -6.67 2.19 -2.87
C LYS A 35 -7.39 2.03 -4.20
N GLU A 36 -6.66 1.76 -5.26
CA GLU A 36 -7.24 1.40 -6.53
C GLU A 36 -6.37 0.38 -7.20
N TYR A 37 -6.96 -0.66 -7.79
CA TYR A 37 -6.20 -1.59 -8.57
C TYR A 37 -7.12 -2.27 -9.58
N GLN A 38 -6.55 -2.67 -10.69
CA GLN A 38 -7.30 -3.33 -11.73
C GLN A 38 -6.36 -4.21 -12.52
N SER A 39 -6.77 -5.40 -12.83
CA SER A 39 -6.02 -6.32 -13.68
C SER A 39 -4.60 -6.57 -13.22
N ILE A 40 -4.40 -6.77 -11.93
CA ILE A 40 -3.09 -7.07 -11.37
C ILE A 40 -2.97 -8.58 -11.25
N VAL A 41 -1.97 -9.17 -11.89
CA VAL A 41 -1.78 -10.62 -11.89
C VAL A 41 -0.65 -11.09 -10.99
N GLU A 42 0.26 -10.21 -10.62
CA GLU A 42 1.31 -10.52 -9.67
C GLU A 42 1.45 -9.35 -8.73
N PHE A 43 1.67 -9.60 -7.48
CA PHE A 43 1.78 -8.52 -6.52
C PHE A 43 2.64 -8.91 -5.32
N HIS A 44 3.57 -8.05 -4.96
CA HIS A 44 4.39 -8.23 -3.77
C HIS A 44 4.60 -6.87 -3.15
N ALA A 45 4.30 -6.72 -1.90
CA ALA A 45 4.47 -5.46 -1.20
C ALA A 45 5.16 -5.69 0.13
N ALA A 46 5.93 -4.74 0.57
CA ALA A 46 6.60 -4.82 1.86
C ALA A 46 6.72 -3.45 2.47
N VAL A 47 6.69 -3.39 3.80
CA VAL A 47 6.81 -2.15 4.53
C VAL A 47 8.09 -2.22 5.36
N PHE A 48 8.86 -1.15 5.31
CA PHE A 48 10.14 -1.07 6.02
C PHE A 48 10.15 0.13 6.95
N ASN A 49 10.91 0.04 8.02
CA ASN A 49 11.09 1.19 8.90
C ASN A 49 12.25 2.03 8.37
N ARG A 50 12.58 3.10 9.07
CA ARG A 50 13.63 4.01 8.61
C ARG A 50 15.02 3.37 8.62
N TRP A 51 15.19 2.26 9.31
CA TRP A 51 16.48 1.59 9.33
C TRP A 51 16.57 0.50 8.29
N GLY A 52 15.55 0.37 7.45
CA GLY A 52 15.57 -0.62 6.39
C GLY A 52 15.14 -2.01 6.81
N GLN A 53 14.57 -2.15 7.99
CA GLN A 53 14.12 -3.45 8.43
C GLN A 53 12.72 -3.70 7.89
N ARG A 54 12.50 -4.87 7.32
CA ARG A 54 11.19 -5.22 6.79
C ARG A 54 10.27 -5.57 7.95
N LEU A 55 9.18 -4.86 8.07
CA LEU A 55 8.23 -5.06 9.15
C LEU A 55 7.09 -5.98 8.74
N TYR A 56 6.70 -5.96 7.50
CA TYR A 56 5.57 -6.76 7.04
C TYR A 56 5.64 -6.89 5.53
N GLN A 57 5.06 -7.96 5.00
CA GLN A 57 4.96 -8.10 3.57
C GLN A 57 3.68 -8.85 3.24
N TRP A 58 3.15 -8.62 2.06
CA TRP A 58 1.98 -9.36 1.59
C TRP A 58 2.07 -9.50 0.08
N ASP A 59 1.40 -10.52 -0.43
CA ASP A 59 1.49 -10.89 -1.83
C ASP A 59 0.15 -10.90 -2.55
N ASP A 60 -0.87 -10.31 -1.99
CA ASP A 60 -2.17 -10.27 -2.60
C ASP A 60 -2.61 -8.82 -2.66
N VAL A 61 -2.92 -8.31 -3.85
CA VAL A 61 -3.26 -6.90 -4.02
C VAL A 61 -4.50 -6.49 -3.21
N ALA A 62 -5.35 -7.44 -2.89
CA ALA A 62 -6.55 -7.16 -2.12
C ALA A 62 -6.28 -7.14 -0.62
N GLU A 63 -5.09 -7.58 -0.19
CA GLU A 63 -4.75 -7.58 1.21
C GLU A 63 -3.95 -6.35 1.56
N GLY A 64 -3.57 -6.21 2.79
CA GLY A 64 -2.81 -5.08 3.24
C GLY A 64 -2.27 -5.27 4.63
N TRP A 65 -1.77 -4.20 5.20
CA TRP A 65 -1.11 -4.22 6.50
C TRP A 65 -1.93 -3.41 7.50
N ASP A 66 -2.14 -3.93 8.67
CA ASP A 66 -2.94 -3.26 9.69
C ASP A 66 -2.10 -2.40 10.65
N GLY A 67 -0.84 -2.21 10.38
CA GLY A 67 0.01 -1.36 11.21
C GLY A 67 0.58 -2.05 12.42
N ARG A 68 0.44 -3.37 12.53
CA ARG A 68 0.95 -4.09 13.68
C ARG A 68 2.12 -4.96 13.33
N VAL A 69 3.02 -5.09 14.28
CA VAL A 69 4.14 -6.00 14.16
C VAL A 69 4.20 -6.73 15.49
N GLY A 70 4.07 -8.04 15.47
CA GLY A 70 4.08 -8.80 16.70
C GLY A 70 2.91 -8.52 17.63
N GLY A 71 1.79 -8.09 17.05
CA GLY A 71 0.58 -7.82 17.83
C GLY A 71 0.47 -6.40 18.35
N ASN A 72 1.48 -5.58 18.13
CA ASN A 72 1.46 -4.20 18.61
C ASN A 72 1.55 -3.23 17.46
N TYR A 73 0.87 -2.11 17.55
CA TYR A 73 0.93 -1.09 16.52
C TYR A 73 2.33 -0.46 16.50
N VAL A 74 2.78 -0.12 15.31
CA VAL A 74 4.08 0.55 15.18
C VAL A 74 3.93 1.99 15.64
N ARG A 75 5.04 2.66 15.86
CA ARG A 75 5.01 4.04 16.27
C ARG A 75 4.59 4.93 15.13
N ASN A 76 4.04 6.08 15.46
CA ASN A 76 3.68 7.06 14.45
C ASN A 76 4.97 7.52 13.78
N GLY A 77 4.89 7.79 12.52
CA GLY A 77 6.03 8.30 11.78
C GLY A 77 6.01 7.85 10.34
N ALA A 78 7.15 8.00 9.70
CA ALA A 78 7.28 7.67 8.29
C ALA A 78 7.81 6.26 8.11
N TYR A 79 7.18 5.52 7.22
CA TYR A 79 7.59 4.17 6.88
C TYR A 79 7.70 4.10 5.37
N TYR A 80 8.36 3.09 4.87
CA TYR A 80 8.55 2.98 3.43
C TYR A 80 7.84 1.76 2.88
N LEU A 81 7.07 1.99 1.83
CA LEU A 81 6.35 0.92 1.16
C LEU A 81 7.04 0.66 -0.16
N VAL A 82 7.37 -0.60 -0.40
CA VAL A 82 7.95 -1.01 -1.67
C VAL A 82 7.01 -2.01 -2.29
N VAL A 83 6.63 -1.78 -3.54
CA VAL A 83 5.70 -2.66 -4.24
C VAL A 83 6.28 -3.08 -5.57
N ASN A 84 6.18 -4.36 -5.87
CA ASN A 84 6.52 -4.89 -7.18
C ASN A 84 5.28 -5.63 -7.64
N ALA A 85 4.76 -5.26 -8.79
CA ALA A 85 3.53 -5.88 -9.28
C ALA A 85 3.55 -5.94 -10.80
N LYS A 86 2.63 -6.70 -11.36
CA LYS A 86 2.54 -6.83 -12.80
C LYS A 86 1.08 -6.84 -13.17
N GLY A 87 0.73 -6.08 -14.19
CA GLY A 87 -0.62 -6.05 -14.71
C GLY A 87 -0.82 -7.12 -15.77
N ALA A 88 -2.05 -7.48 -16.01
CA ALA A 88 -2.36 -8.46 -17.04
C ALA A 88 -2.01 -7.93 -18.43
N ASP A 89 -1.87 -6.62 -18.55
CA ASP A 89 -1.50 -6.00 -19.82
C ASP A 89 0.03 -5.94 -19.99
N GLY A 90 0.78 -6.53 -19.08
CA GLY A 90 2.24 -6.54 -19.16
C GLY A 90 2.93 -5.40 -18.44
N THR A 91 2.18 -4.47 -17.88
CA THR A 91 2.80 -3.33 -17.20
C THR A 91 3.46 -3.79 -15.91
N LYS A 92 4.67 -3.35 -15.68
CA LYS A 92 5.37 -3.68 -14.46
C LYS A 92 5.36 -2.47 -13.55
N TYR A 93 5.00 -2.70 -12.29
CA TYR A 93 4.93 -1.64 -11.30
C TYR A 93 6.03 -1.81 -10.28
N ARG A 94 6.81 -0.78 -10.08
CA ARG A 94 7.83 -0.78 -9.03
C ARG A 94 7.66 0.52 -8.30
N LEU A 95 7.02 0.48 -7.17
CA LEU A 95 6.68 1.68 -6.43
C LEU A 95 7.45 1.74 -5.13
N LYS A 96 7.90 2.93 -4.78
CA LYS A 96 8.50 3.16 -3.48
C LYS A 96 7.82 4.42 -2.97
N LYS A 97 7.20 4.34 -1.84
CA LYS A 97 6.48 5.47 -1.28
C LYS A 97 6.80 5.62 0.19
N THR A 98 6.78 6.85 0.65
CA THR A 98 6.86 7.12 2.07
C THR A 98 5.42 7.17 2.55
N ILE A 99 5.11 6.38 3.56
CA ILE A 99 3.77 6.32 4.12
C ILE A 99 3.83 6.92 5.51
N ASN A 100 2.96 7.87 5.78
CA ASN A 100 2.88 8.46 7.11
C ASN A 100 1.87 7.67 7.93
N VAL A 101 2.30 7.15 9.05
CA VAL A 101 1.46 6.30 9.89
C VAL A 101 1.10 7.02 11.17
N PHE A 102 -0.19 7.07 11.47
CA PHE A 102 -0.68 7.70 12.69
C PHE A 102 -1.56 6.67 13.38
N THR A 103 -1.03 6.05 14.41
CA THR A 103 -1.73 4.96 15.08
C THR A 103 -2.66 5.41 16.21
N HIS A 104 -2.60 6.71 16.58
CA HIS A 104 -3.52 7.22 17.59
C HIS A 104 -4.30 8.37 17.04
N LYS A 105 -5.54 8.44 17.40
CA LYS A 105 -6.34 9.50 16.94
C LYS A 105 -5.91 10.81 17.47
N ASN A 106 -5.46 10.84 18.63
CA ASN A 106 -5.17 12.08 19.23
C ASN A 106 -3.76 12.27 19.53
N GLN A 107 -3.92 12.27 20.07
CA GLN A 107 -3.10 12.38 20.64
C GLN A 107 -2.32 12.54 21.17
N ASP A 108 -2.36 12.38 21.53
CA ASP A 108 -1.75 12.44 22.15
C ASP A 108 -0.63 12.61 21.83
N TYR A 109 -0.45 12.80 21.36
CA TYR A 109 0.49 13.06 21.03
C TYR A 109 1.08 13.97 21.24
N VAL A 110 0.66 14.18 21.35
CA VAL A 110 1.01 15.00 21.58
C VAL A 110 1.91 15.15 22.31
N GLU A 111 1.99 14.66 22.72
CA GLU A 111 2.62 14.74 23.44
C GLU A 111 3.65 14.64 23.37
N GLU A 112 3.60 14.53 23.08
CA GLU A 112 4.39 14.59 22.94
C GLU A 112 4.87 14.84 22.82
#